data_f2df27e046001bb4ea9c3389686ab037
#
_entry.id   f2df27e046001bb4ea9c3389686ab037
#
_cell.length_a   1.000
_cell.length_b   1.000
_cell.length_c   1.000
_cell.angle_alpha   90.00
_cell.angle_beta   90.00
_cell.angle_gamma   90.00
#
_symmetry.space_group_name_H-M   'P 1'
#
loop_
_entity.id
_entity.type
_entity.pdbx_description
1 polymer ?
#
loop_
_entity_poly.entity_id
_entity_poly.type
_entity_poly.pdbx_seq_one_letter_code
_entity_poly.pdbx_strand_id
1 'polypeptide(L)'
;MEIMPRNGKRATTRVDLTAMVDLGFLLITFFMLASTLAKPFTMQILKPAADGDPSIYPESKTATLLIGTRDKVYTYSMPDVMTAQAEFKIDSVDYTSTGLRRYIQRRQDEVKARWGDKDMLLVLIKPLPGTNYKHMVDVLDEMMISQVKRYAIMKPDTPVDSMVVSIVGESLGHRTVHKCQG
;
A
#
# COMPACT_ATOMS: atom_id res chain seq x y z
N MET A 1 -22.90 -74.50 54.67
CA MET A 1 -23.25 -73.38 53.73
C MET A 1 -22.12 -72.38 53.82
N GLU A 2 -21.15 -72.57 52.93
CA GLU A 2 -19.85 -71.91 53.02
C GLU A 2 -19.82 -70.79 51.99
N ILE A 3 -19.65 -69.55 52.47
CA ILE A 3 -19.64 -68.36 51.64
C ILE A 3 -18.20 -68.06 51.25
N MET A 4 -17.83 -68.33 49.97
CA MET A 4 -16.53 -67.95 49.40
C MET A 4 -16.40 -66.47 49.26
N PRO A 5 -15.29 -65.84 49.69
CA PRO A 5 -15.03 -64.44 49.45
C PRO A 5 -14.58 -64.22 48.00
N ARG A 6 -15.34 -63.43 47.27
CA ARG A 6 -15.05 -63.00 45.87
C ARG A 6 -13.93 -61.98 45.87
N ASN A 7 -12.73 -62.50 45.66
CA ASN A 7 -11.53 -61.64 45.56
C ASN A 7 -11.56 -60.87 44.23
N GLY A 8 -12.15 -59.68 44.22
CA GLY A 8 -12.17 -58.77 43.10
C GLY A 8 -10.79 -58.08 42.91
N LYS A 9 -10.00 -58.57 41.97
CA LYS A 9 -8.80 -57.81 41.52
C LYS A 9 -9.22 -56.43 41.07
N ARG A 10 -8.82 -55.38 41.80
CA ARG A 10 -8.95 -54.01 41.39
C ARG A 10 -8.02 -53.80 40.17
N ALA A 11 -8.58 -53.69 38.98
CA ALA A 11 -7.84 -53.25 37.81
C ALA A 11 -7.40 -51.81 38.06
N THR A 12 -6.12 -51.59 38.24
CA THR A 12 -5.54 -50.22 38.25
C THR A 12 -5.67 -49.67 36.84
N THR A 13 -6.61 -48.77 36.65
CA THR A 13 -6.78 -48.03 35.42
C THR A 13 -5.57 -47.10 35.30
N ARG A 14 -4.53 -47.55 34.63
CA ARG A 14 -3.44 -46.65 34.22
C ARG A 14 -4.01 -45.75 33.14
N VAL A 15 -4.23 -44.50 33.49
CA VAL A 15 -4.57 -43.47 32.49
C VAL A 15 -3.35 -43.28 31.61
N ASP A 16 -3.49 -43.55 30.34
CA ASP A 16 -2.42 -43.35 29.38
C ASP A 16 -2.30 -41.83 29.09
N LEU A 17 -1.31 -41.22 29.74
CA LEU A 17 -1.05 -39.78 29.62
C LEU A 17 -0.45 -39.41 28.26
N THR A 18 0.04 -40.39 27.48
CA THR A 18 0.68 -40.15 26.18
C THR A 18 -0.28 -39.50 25.19
N ALA A 19 -1.53 -39.99 25.14
CA ALA A 19 -2.55 -39.40 24.26
C ALA A 19 -2.92 -37.95 24.65
N MET A 20 -2.89 -37.63 25.95
CA MET A 20 -3.17 -36.28 26.43
C MET A 20 -2.02 -35.32 26.08
N VAL A 21 -0.76 -35.76 26.18
CA VAL A 21 0.41 -34.99 25.83
C VAL A 21 0.45 -34.74 24.31
N ASP A 22 0.13 -35.74 23.50
CA ASP A 22 0.09 -35.63 22.05
C ASP A 22 -0.98 -34.63 21.59
N LEU A 23 -2.18 -34.67 22.19
CA LEU A 23 -3.23 -33.70 21.92
C LEU A 23 -2.78 -32.28 22.26
N GLY A 24 -2.11 -32.07 23.40
CA GLY A 24 -1.54 -30.80 23.79
C GLY A 24 -0.47 -30.31 22.83
N PHE A 25 0.41 -31.23 22.38
CA PHE A 25 1.45 -30.90 21.41
C PHE A 25 0.87 -30.50 20.05
N LEU A 26 -0.11 -31.22 19.53
CA LEU A 26 -0.80 -30.87 18.29
C LEU A 26 -1.50 -29.51 18.39
N LEU A 27 -2.12 -29.22 19.52
CA LEU A 27 -2.76 -27.93 19.76
C LEU A 27 -1.72 -26.79 19.70
N ILE A 28 -0.59 -26.94 20.40
CA ILE A 28 0.46 -25.91 20.42
C ILE A 28 1.07 -25.72 19.04
N THR A 29 1.37 -26.80 18.32
CA THR A 29 1.94 -26.71 16.97
C THR A 29 0.95 -26.06 15.99
N PHE A 30 -0.34 -26.35 16.10
CA PHE A 30 -1.38 -25.73 15.30
C PHE A 30 -1.48 -24.22 15.60
N PHE A 31 -1.48 -23.81 16.87
CA PHE A 31 -1.50 -22.39 17.22
C PHE A 31 -0.25 -21.65 16.77
N MET A 32 0.94 -22.29 16.87
CA MET A 32 2.17 -21.72 16.36
C MET A 32 2.11 -21.51 14.85
N LEU A 33 1.61 -22.49 14.10
CA LEU A 33 1.44 -22.38 12.67
C LEU A 33 0.39 -21.31 12.31
N ALA A 34 -0.76 -21.32 12.97
CA ALA A 34 -1.82 -20.35 12.76
C ALA A 34 -1.35 -18.92 13.06
N SER A 35 -0.58 -18.72 14.14
CA SER A 35 -0.07 -17.39 14.50
C SER A 35 1.00 -16.88 13.53
N THR A 36 1.79 -17.75 12.90
CA THR A 36 2.77 -17.34 11.87
C THR A 36 2.11 -16.98 10.55
N LEU A 37 0.96 -17.60 10.21
CA LEU A 37 0.18 -17.26 9.03
C LEU A 37 -0.63 -15.97 9.22
N ALA A 38 -0.99 -15.64 10.45
CA ALA A 38 -1.75 -14.44 10.81
C ALA A 38 -0.88 -13.18 10.97
N LYS A 39 0.32 -13.11 10.37
CA LYS A 39 1.10 -11.88 10.38
C LYS A 39 0.31 -10.80 9.64
N PRO A 40 -0.23 -9.79 10.33
CA PRO A 40 -0.80 -8.65 9.64
C PRO A 40 0.33 -8.01 8.83
N PHE A 41 0.13 -7.87 7.53
CA PHE A 41 0.98 -7.02 6.71
C PHE A 41 0.74 -5.58 7.17
N THR A 42 1.49 -5.16 8.18
CA THR A 42 1.52 -3.75 8.56
C THR A 42 2.27 -3.01 7.48
N MET A 43 1.54 -2.27 6.67
CA MET A 43 2.13 -1.32 5.74
C MET A 43 2.97 -0.33 6.54
N GLN A 44 4.27 -0.31 6.30
CA GLN A 44 5.14 0.73 6.85
C GLN A 44 4.90 2.00 6.05
N ILE A 45 4.01 2.84 6.55
CA ILE A 45 3.85 4.19 6.03
C ILE A 45 5.06 4.97 6.54
N LEU A 46 6.03 5.21 5.66
CA LEU A 46 7.13 6.10 5.93
C LEU A 46 6.58 7.54 5.97
N LYS A 47 6.24 8.01 7.18
CA LYS A 47 6.08 9.44 7.39
C LYS A 47 7.43 10.09 7.17
N PRO A 48 7.54 11.14 6.33
CA PRO A 48 8.73 11.98 6.32
C PRO A 48 8.94 12.48 7.75
N ALA A 49 10.16 12.31 8.29
CA ALA A 49 10.49 12.82 9.60
C ALA A 49 10.26 14.33 9.62
N ALA A 50 9.43 14.80 10.57
CA ALA A 50 9.09 16.22 10.68
C ALA A 50 10.26 17.09 11.18
N ASP A 51 11.38 16.47 11.55
CA ASP A 51 12.55 17.13 12.18
C ASP A 51 13.78 17.23 11.28
N GLY A 52 13.64 16.92 9.99
CA GLY A 52 14.73 17.16 9.01
C GLY A 52 14.39 18.40 8.18
N ASP A 53 15.42 19.18 7.81
CA ASP A 53 15.36 20.08 6.67
C ASP A 53 14.43 19.48 5.64
N PRO A 54 13.46 20.21 5.07
CA PRO A 54 12.67 19.68 3.98
C PRO A 54 13.63 19.40 2.84
N SER A 55 14.29 18.24 2.92
CA SER A 55 15.11 17.75 1.84
C SER A 55 14.14 17.60 0.70
N ILE A 56 14.19 18.60 -0.19
CA ILE A 56 13.39 18.67 -1.39
C ILE A 56 13.69 17.38 -2.13
N TYR A 57 12.82 16.39 -1.93
CA TYR A 57 12.96 15.13 -2.66
C TYR A 57 12.79 15.49 -4.12
N PRO A 58 13.79 15.28 -4.98
CA PRO A 58 13.71 15.78 -6.36
C PRO A 58 12.49 15.19 -7.04
N GLU A 59 11.76 16.01 -7.74
CA GLU A 59 10.55 15.65 -8.49
C GLU A 59 10.79 14.46 -9.44
N SER A 60 12.01 14.36 -9.98
CA SER A 60 12.43 13.22 -10.81
C SER A 60 12.36 11.87 -10.09
N LYS A 61 12.40 11.86 -8.75
CA LYS A 61 12.25 10.65 -7.92
C LYS A 61 10.84 10.48 -7.34
N THR A 62 9.96 11.43 -7.61
CA THR A 62 8.61 11.46 -7.01
C THR A 62 7.56 11.15 -8.08
N ALA A 63 6.55 10.38 -7.71
CA ALA A 63 5.35 10.18 -8.49
C ALA A 63 4.13 10.53 -7.63
N THR A 64 3.35 11.51 -8.05
CA THR A 64 2.15 11.92 -7.32
C THR A 64 0.92 11.29 -7.94
N LEU A 65 0.12 10.61 -7.11
CA LEU A 65 -1.13 9.97 -7.47
C LEU A 65 -2.27 10.66 -6.73
N LEU A 66 -3.15 11.33 -7.47
CA LEU A 66 -4.38 11.90 -6.95
C LEU A 66 -5.52 10.90 -7.20
N ILE A 67 -6.09 10.36 -6.13
CA ILE A 67 -7.17 9.39 -6.22
C ILE A 67 -8.49 10.11 -6.44
N GLY A 68 -9.04 9.96 -7.64
CA GLY A 68 -10.31 10.59 -8.02
C GLY A 68 -11.55 9.79 -7.62
N THR A 69 -12.71 10.39 -7.81
CA THR A 69 -14.03 9.80 -7.49
C THR A 69 -14.58 8.89 -8.60
N ARG A 70 -14.03 8.94 -9.81
CA ARG A 70 -14.59 8.30 -11.03
C ARG A 70 -13.67 7.24 -11.59
N ASP A 71 -13.30 6.23 -10.82
CA ASP A 71 -12.46 5.09 -11.25
C ASP A 71 -11.19 5.52 -12.01
N LYS A 72 -10.68 6.73 -11.73
CA LYS A 72 -9.46 7.26 -12.34
C LYS A 72 -8.51 7.81 -11.30
N VAL A 73 -7.23 7.53 -11.53
CA VAL A 73 -6.12 8.13 -10.81
C VAL A 73 -5.51 9.19 -11.71
N TYR A 74 -5.38 10.40 -11.19
CA TYR A 74 -4.71 11.46 -11.90
C TYR A 74 -3.26 11.53 -11.43
N THR A 75 -2.36 11.65 -12.36
CA THR A 75 -0.94 11.74 -12.09
C THR A 75 -0.41 13.03 -12.67
N TYR A 76 0.47 13.68 -11.96
CA TYR A 76 1.18 14.81 -12.50
C TYR A 76 2.68 14.72 -12.20
N SER A 77 3.46 15.29 -13.06
CA SER A 77 4.91 15.41 -12.92
C SER A 77 5.26 16.88 -12.99
N MET A 78 5.99 17.36 -12.00
CA MET A 78 6.56 18.69 -12.02
C MET A 78 7.98 18.61 -12.61
N PRO A 79 8.43 19.60 -13.37
CA PRO A 79 9.81 19.64 -13.79
C PRO A 79 10.73 19.94 -12.60
N ASP A 80 11.93 19.38 -12.59
CA ASP A 80 12.94 19.58 -11.53
C ASP A 80 13.34 21.07 -11.35
N VAL A 81 13.08 21.89 -12.37
CA VAL A 81 13.35 23.32 -12.35
C VAL A 81 12.08 24.05 -12.74
N MET A 82 11.57 24.90 -11.84
CA MET A 82 10.46 25.81 -12.11
C MET A 82 10.95 26.93 -13.04
N THR A 83 10.93 26.69 -14.33
CA THR A 83 11.09 27.75 -15.32
C THR A 83 9.72 28.26 -15.73
N ALA A 84 9.62 29.54 -16.09
CA ALA A 84 8.37 30.20 -16.53
C ALA A 84 7.67 29.50 -17.72
N GLN A 85 8.31 28.50 -18.32
CA GLN A 85 7.83 27.74 -19.48
C GLN A 85 7.63 26.25 -19.14
N ALA A 86 7.66 25.87 -17.85
CA ALA A 86 7.48 24.49 -17.44
C ALA A 86 6.05 24.03 -17.78
N GLU A 87 5.91 23.10 -18.71
CA GLU A 87 4.62 22.49 -19.04
C GLU A 87 4.25 21.49 -17.92
N PHE A 88 3.15 21.79 -17.29
CA PHE A 88 2.54 20.92 -16.30
C PHE A 88 1.69 19.87 -17.01
N LYS A 89 2.14 18.62 -16.96
CA LYS A 89 1.45 17.52 -17.63
C LYS A 89 0.63 16.71 -16.62
N ILE A 90 -0.68 16.73 -16.83
CA ILE A 90 -1.61 15.86 -16.08
C ILE A 90 -1.97 14.67 -16.97
N ASP A 91 -1.71 13.48 -16.49
CA ASP A 91 -2.15 12.24 -17.11
C ASP A 91 -3.24 11.59 -16.24
N SER A 92 -4.19 10.89 -16.86
CA SER A 92 -5.17 10.09 -16.16
C SER A 92 -4.97 8.62 -16.47
N VAL A 93 -4.94 7.79 -15.44
CA VAL A 93 -4.79 6.34 -15.56
C VAL A 93 -5.92 5.64 -14.83
N ASP A 94 -6.31 4.48 -15.31
CA ASP A 94 -7.32 3.66 -14.68
C ASP A 94 -6.70 2.82 -13.55
N TYR A 95 -7.51 2.40 -12.57
CA TYR A 95 -7.09 1.50 -11.48
C TYR A 95 -6.72 0.09 -11.95
N THR A 96 -6.81 -0.18 -13.24
CA THR A 96 -6.50 -1.51 -13.80
C THR A 96 -5.02 -1.80 -13.78
N SER A 97 -4.68 -3.09 -13.80
CA SER A 97 -3.31 -3.56 -13.92
C SER A 97 -2.57 -3.03 -15.17
N THR A 98 -3.30 -2.68 -16.21
CA THR A 98 -2.73 -2.11 -17.44
C THR A 98 -2.54 -0.59 -17.36
N GLY A 99 -3.29 0.11 -16.50
CA GLY A 99 -3.19 1.55 -16.30
C GLY A 99 -2.16 1.91 -15.24
N LEU A 100 -2.55 1.80 -13.97
CA LEU A 100 -1.73 2.25 -12.84
C LEU A 100 -0.41 1.48 -12.72
N ARG A 101 -0.45 0.14 -12.85
CA ARG A 101 0.78 -0.68 -12.78
C ARG A 101 1.80 -0.29 -13.84
N ARG A 102 1.36 -0.13 -15.08
CA ARG A 102 2.25 0.28 -16.18
C ARG A 102 2.84 1.67 -15.93
N TYR A 103 2.06 2.59 -15.39
CA TYR A 103 2.55 3.91 -15.01
C TYR A 103 3.65 3.81 -13.94
N ILE A 104 3.42 3.04 -12.86
CA ILE A 104 4.38 2.87 -11.78
C ILE A 104 5.66 2.22 -12.29
N GLN A 105 5.56 1.15 -13.07
CA GLN A 105 6.71 0.47 -13.65
C GLN A 105 7.53 1.42 -14.51
N ARG A 106 6.88 2.19 -15.39
CA ARG A 106 7.56 3.21 -16.20
C ARG A 106 8.31 4.22 -15.31
N ARG A 107 7.68 4.70 -14.25
CA ARG A 107 8.35 5.62 -13.30
C ARG A 107 9.53 4.96 -12.56
N GLN A 108 9.40 3.71 -12.19
CA GLN A 108 10.52 2.94 -11.60
C GLN A 108 11.68 2.79 -12.59
N ASP A 109 11.40 2.53 -13.85
CA ASP A 109 12.43 2.40 -14.89
C ASP A 109 13.11 3.75 -15.17
N GLU A 110 12.37 4.85 -15.21
CA GLU A 110 12.89 6.21 -15.36
C GLU A 110 13.82 6.58 -14.18
N VAL A 111 13.40 6.28 -12.94
CA VAL A 111 14.21 6.52 -11.75
C VAL A 111 15.47 5.65 -11.75
N LYS A 112 15.32 4.38 -12.12
CA LYS A 112 16.46 3.45 -12.24
C LYS A 112 17.46 3.92 -13.30
N ALA A 113 17.00 4.37 -14.44
CA ALA A 113 17.87 4.87 -15.53
C ALA A 113 18.64 6.12 -15.10
N ARG A 114 18.02 7.02 -14.33
CA ARG A 114 18.62 8.30 -13.92
C ARG A 114 19.45 8.20 -12.64
N TRP A 115 19.04 7.36 -11.70
CA TRP A 115 19.62 7.30 -10.33
C TRP A 115 20.23 5.94 -9.97
N GLY A 116 20.13 4.95 -10.86
CA GLY A 116 20.73 3.62 -10.67
C GLY A 116 19.89 2.64 -9.85
N ASP A 117 18.92 3.11 -9.07
CA ASP A 117 18.08 2.24 -8.21
C ASP A 117 16.60 2.62 -8.33
N LYS A 118 15.78 1.63 -8.71
CA LYS A 118 14.31 1.78 -8.78
C LYS A 118 13.65 2.05 -7.42
N ASP A 119 14.29 1.59 -6.33
CA ASP A 119 13.78 1.70 -4.97
C ASP A 119 13.88 3.13 -4.42
N MET A 120 14.49 4.04 -5.16
CA MET A 120 14.51 5.47 -4.85
C MET A 120 13.20 6.17 -5.23
N LEU A 121 12.30 5.52 -5.96
CA LEU A 121 10.99 6.11 -6.27
C LEU A 121 10.17 6.31 -4.99
N LEU A 122 9.71 7.54 -4.78
CA LEU A 122 8.74 7.91 -3.75
C LEU A 122 7.39 8.15 -4.39
N VAL A 123 6.37 7.41 -3.97
CA VAL A 123 4.99 7.59 -4.45
C VAL A 123 4.19 8.36 -3.41
N LEU A 124 3.66 9.52 -3.78
CA LEU A 124 2.77 10.32 -2.95
C LEU A 124 1.32 10.03 -3.35
N ILE A 125 0.55 9.50 -2.42
CA ILE A 125 -0.86 9.14 -2.61
C ILE A 125 -1.71 10.21 -1.95
N LYS A 126 -2.49 10.93 -2.73
CA LYS A 126 -3.32 12.04 -2.26
C LYS A 126 -4.80 11.77 -2.61
N PRO A 127 -5.61 11.29 -1.65
CA PRO A 127 -7.03 11.08 -1.88
C PRO A 127 -7.76 12.42 -1.98
N LEU A 128 -8.54 12.60 -3.05
CA LEU A 128 -9.39 13.76 -3.22
C LEU A 128 -10.65 13.64 -2.35
N PRO A 129 -11.30 14.75 -1.99
CA PRO A 129 -12.57 14.72 -1.28
C PRO A 129 -13.62 13.89 -2.03
N GLY A 130 -14.29 12.99 -1.33
CA GLY A 130 -15.28 12.10 -1.94
C GLY A 130 -14.73 10.81 -2.56
N THR A 131 -13.42 10.56 -2.45
CA THR A 131 -12.81 9.29 -2.87
C THR A 131 -13.37 8.12 -2.08
N ASN A 132 -13.71 7.03 -2.78
CA ASN A 132 -14.16 5.80 -2.13
C ASN A 132 -12.97 5.08 -1.48
N TYR A 133 -13.20 4.51 -0.30
CA TYR A 133 -12.20 3.69 0.39
C TYR A 133 -11.67 2.53 -0.47
N LYS A 134 -12.54 1.93 -1.30
CA LYS A 134 -12.15 0.89 -2.25
C LYS A 134 -11.01 1.36 -3.16
N HIS A 135 -11.11 2.55 -3.73
CA HIS A 135 -10.07 3.10 -4.60
C HIS A 135 -8.72 3.27 -3.89
N MET A 136 -8.76 3.66 -2.61
CA MET A 136 -7.57 3.74 -1.79
C MET A 136 -6.90 2.37 -1.63
N VAL A 137 -7.69 1.33 -1.33
CA VAL A 137 -7.20 -0.04 -1.19
C VAL A 137 -6.64 -0.54 -2.52
N ASP A 138 -7.33 -0.33 -3.63
CA ASP A 138 -6.88 -0.74 -4.96
C ASP A 138 -5.51 -0.12 -5.31
N VAL A 139 -5.29 1.16 -4.97
CA VAL A 139 -3.98 1.82 -5.17
C VAL A 139 -2.91 1.22 -4.27
N LEU A 140 -3.21 0.96 -3.01
CA LEU A 140 -2.26 0.36 -2.07
C LEU A 140 -1.87 -1.07 -2.47
N ASP A 141 -2.83 -1.86 -2.94
CA ASP A 141 -2.56 -3.19 -3.48
C ASP A 141 -1.62 -3.11 -4.69
N GLU A 142 -1.82 -2.12 -5.56
CA GLU A 142 -0.94 -1.90 -6.72
C GLU A 142 0.49 -1.49 -6.30
N MET A 143 0.65 -0.73 -5.21
CA MET A 143 1.98 -0.44 -4.64
C MET A 143 2.69 -1.73 -4.20
N MET A 144 1.97 -2.63 -3.55
CA MET A 144 2.50 -3.92 -3.11
C MET A 144 2.88 -4.82 -4.31
N ILE A 145 2.00 -4.93 -5.29
CA ILE A 145 2.22 -5.74 -6.51
C ILE A 145 3.43 -5.21 -7.28
N SER A 146 3.55 -3.89 -7.41
CA SER A 146 4.66 -3.23 -8.11
C SER A 146 5.92 -3.13 -7.25
N GLN A 147 5.91 -3.66 -6.03
CA GLN A 147 7.05 -3.65 -5.10
C GLN A 147 7.60 -2.23 -4.84
N VAL A 148 6.73 -1.25 -4.74
CA VAL A 148 7.11 0.10 -4.38
C VAL A 148 7.48 0.13 -2.90
N LYS A 149 8.74 0.46 -2.59
CA LYS A 149 9.24 0.46 -1.20
C LYS A 149 8.92 1.72 -0.43
N ARG A 150 8.75 2.84 -1.13
CA ARG A 150 8.56 4.16 -0.51
C ARG A 150 7.29 4.80 -1.04
N TYR A 151 6.29 4.93 -0.19
CA TYR A 151 5.09 5.69 -0.48
C TYR A 151 4.58 6.39 0.77
N ALA A 152 3.88 7.50 0.58
CA ALA A 152 3.26 8.25 1.66
C ALA A 152 1.84 8.65 1.26
N ILE A 153 0.92 8.62 2.25
CA ILE A 153 -0.44 9.12 2.08
C ILE A 153 -0.49 10.53 2.67
N MET A 154 -0.87 11.48 1.85
CA MET A 154 -0.91 12.90 2.23
C MET A 154 -2.25 13.52 1.83
N LYS A 155 -2.63 14.61 2.51
CA LYS A 155 -3.75 15.41 2.05
C LYS A 155 -3.35 16.22 0.82
N PRO A 156 -4.27 16.49 -0.11
CA PRO A 156 -4.03 17.41 -1.21
C PRO A 156 -4.02 18.84 -0.65
N ASP A 157 -2.85 19.40 -0.45
CA ASP A 157 -2.64 20.72 0.19
C ASP A 157 -1.76 21.68 -0.63
N THR A 158 -1.24 21.22 -1.77
CA THR A 158 -0.44 22.06 -2.62
C THR A 158 -1.29 22.88 -3.59
N PRO A 159 -0.83 24.08 -4.01
CA PRO A 159 -1.52 24.86 -5.04
C PRO A 159 -1.77 24.08 -6.33
N VAL A 160 -0.83 23.18 -6.67
CA VAL A 160 -0.92 22.30 -7.82
C VAL A 160 -2.06 21.28 -7.66
N ASP A 161 -2.21 20.71 -6.46
CA ASP A 161 -3.32 19.79 -6.18
C ASP A 161 -4.67 20.51 -6.39
N SER A 162 -4.79 21.75 -5.92
CA SER A 162 -6.01 22.56 -6.09
C SER A 162 -6.31 22.85 -7.56
N MET A 163 -5.27 23.12 -8.37
CA MET A 163 -5.41 23.26 -9.83
C MET A 163 -5.89 21.96 -10.47
N VAL A 164 -5.29 20.82 -10.11
CA VAL A 164 -5.71 19.53 -10.65
C VAL A 164 -7.14 19.21 -10.25
N VAL A 165 -7.53 19.51 -9.01
CA VAL A 165 -8.91 19.34 -8.53
C VAL A 165 -9.88 20.17 -9.34
N SER A 166 -9.57 21.43 -9.65
CA SER A 166 -10.43 22.30 -10.46
C SER A 166 -10.54 21.80 -11.91
N ILE A 167 -9.42 21.40 -12.52
CA ILE A 167 -9.40 20.83 -13.88
C ILE A 167 -10.20 19.52 -13.94
N VAL A 168 -10.05 18.65 -12.95
CA VAL A 168 -10.79 17.39 -12.85
C VAL A 168 -12.27 17.64 -12.58
N GLY A 169 -12.60 18.69 -11.82
CA GLY A 169 -13.99 19.12 -11.56
C GLY A 169 -14.67 19.69 -12.81
N GLU A 170 -13.95 20.46 -13.62
CA GLU A 170 -14.47 21.10 -14.83
C GLU A 170 -14.38 20.24 -16.09
N SER A 171 -13.36 19.35 -16.20
CA SER A 171 -13.15 18.62 -17.45
C SER A 171 -13.93 17.33 -17.55
N LEU A 172 -15.19 17.48 -17.86
CA LEU A 172 -15.95 16.48 -18.62
C LEU A 172 -15.76 16.67 -20.14
N GLY A 173 -14.85 17.47 -20.59
CA GLY A 173 -14.87 17.77 -21.99
C GLY A 173 -13.58 18.09 -22.75
N HIS A 174 -12.50 18.59 -22.18
CA HIS A 174 -11.35 18.96 -23.04
C HIS A 174 -10.01 18.91 -22.32
N ARG A 175 -9.01 18.33 -22.97
CA ARG A 175 -7.59 18.46 -22.64
C ARG A 175 -7.19 19.92 -22.84
N THR A 176 -7.02 20.64 -21.76
CA THR A 176 -6.46 22.00 -21.84
C THR A 176 -5.15 22.06 -21.08
N VAL A 177 -4.10 22.31 -21.80
CA VAL A 177 -2.79 22.67 -21.27
C VAL A 177 -2.90 24.08 -20.70
N HIS A 178 -2.87 24.23 -19.37
CA HIS A 178 -2.78 25.56 -18.77
C HIS A 178 -1.33 25.95 -18.58
N LYS A 179 -0.91 26.98 -19.31
CA LYS A 179 0.32 27.75 -19.04
C LYS A 179 0.13 28.52 -17.75
N CYS A 180 1.01 28.31 -16.77
CA CYS A 180 1.13 29.22 -15.64
C CYS A 180 1.64 30.57 -16.16
N GLN A 181 0.78 31.61 -16.18
CA GLN A 181 1.22 32.99 -16.29
C GLN A 181 1.52 33.49 -14.88
N GLY A 182 2.75 34.00 -14.70
CA GLY A 182 3.29 34.53 -13.46
C GLY A 182 2.71 35.84 -13.01
#